data_be2e7209b0180904dcc209ea045a7bf5
#
_entry.id   be2e7209b0180904dcc209ea045a7bf5
#
_cell.length_a   1.000
_cell.length_b   1.000
_cell.length_c   1.000
_cell.angle_alpha   90.00
_cell.angle_beta   90.00
_cell.angle_gamma   90.00
#
_symmetry.space_group_name_H-M   'P 1'
#
loop_
_entity.id
_entity.type
_entity.pdbx_description
1 polymer ?
#
loop_
_entity_poly.entity_id
_entity_poly.type
_entity_poly.pdbx_seq_one_letter_code
_entity_poly.pdbx_strand_id
1 'polypeptide(L)'
;VEYHIETQDTYSIVKEKIPEGKTTCSLCSRLRRGIIYRVASELGTNKIALGHHRDDMIETLFLNMFFGGKLKAMPPKLVTDKGGHIVIRPLAYCAEKDIARYARTMEFPIIPCNLCGAQENLQRQNIKEMLTAWEREYPGRTQTIFTAMQNIAPSHLLDDKLFDFKNIQIVENEVSVQGNLQVSWNNKITEGDTAFDYQSVTND
;
A
#
# COMPACT_ATOMS: atom_id res chain seq x y z
N VAL A 1 -11.95 -15.34 23.36
CA VAL A 1 -10.96 -15.59 22.30
C VAL A 1 -9.66 -15.99 22.98
N GLU A 2 -9.08 -17.11 22.58
CA GLU A 2 -7.76 -17.53 23.03
C GLU A 2 -6.71 -16.53 22.53
N TYR A 3 -5.72 -16.21 23.38
CA TYR A 3 -4.65 -15.28 23.04
C TYR A 3 -3.30 -15.81 23.51
N HIS A 4 -2.26 -15.45 22.81
CA HIS A 4 -0.88 -15.78 23.11
C HIS A 4 -0.08 -14.49 23.33
N ILE A 5 0.70 -14.43 24.42
CA ILE A 5 1.58 -13.31 24.72
C ILE A 5 3.01 -13.75 24.49
N GLU A 6 3.69 -13.05 23.56
CA GLU A 6 5.10 -13.24 23.28
C GLU A 6 5.88 -12.02 23.76
N THR A 7 6.86 -12.24 24.63
CA THR A 7 7.72 -11.19 25.16
C THR A 7 9.14 -11.38 24.65
N GLN A 8 9.66 -10.39 23.93
CA GLN A 8 11.03 -10.39 23.41
C GLN A 8 11.62 -9.00 23.45
N ASP A 9 12.83 -8.87 24.00
CA ASP A 9 13.56 -7.60 24.02
C ASP A 9 14.13 -7.29 22.63
N THR A 10 13.33 -6.61 21.83
CA THR A 10 13.75 -6.09 20.53
C THR A 10 14.37 -4.68 20.63
N TYR A 11 14.08 -3.98 21.74
CA TYR A 11 14.56 -2.62 21.94
C TYR A 11 16.08 -2.57 22.11
N SER A 12 16.66 -3.42 22.95
CA SER A 12 18.10 -3.52 23.15
C SER A 12 18.84 -3.85 21.87
N ILE A 13 18.29 -4.78 21.05
CA ILE A 13 18.85 -5.12 19.73
C ILE A 13 18.86 -3.91 18.79
N VAL A 14 17.78 -3.14 18.78
CA VAL A 14 17.68 -1.93 17.95
C VAL A 14 18.68 -0.87 18.40
N LYS A 15 18.78 -0.64 19.71
CA LYS A 15 19.72 0.33 20.28
C LYS A 15 21.19 -0.03 20.01
N GLU A 16 21.54 -1.31 20.09
CA GLU A 16 22.89 -1.81 19.82
C GLU A 16 23.29 -1.65 18.35
N LYS A 17 22.33 -1.93 17.44
CA LYS A 17 22.63 -2.03 16.00
C LYS A 17 22.46 -0.74 15.22
N ILE A 18 21.73 0.22 15.75
CA ILE A 18 21.44 1.47 15.04
C ILE A 18 22.10 2.63 15.75
N PRO A 19 23.02 3.36 15.07
CA PRO A 19 23.66 4.55 15.63
C PRO A 19 22.62 5.61 16.04
N GLU A 20 22.96 6.38 17.05
CA GLU A 20 22.13 7.48 17.52
C GLU A 20 21.84 8.48 16.38
N GLY A 21 20.60 8.97 16.30
CA GLY A 21 20.14 9.87 15.23
C GLY A 21 19.75 9.18 13.92
N LYS A 22 19.86 7.85 13.82
CA LYS A 22 19.36 7.09 12.66
C LYS A 22 17.98 6.48 12.93
N THR A 23 17.23 6.20 11.85
CA THR A 23 15.88 5.64 11.95
C THR A 23 15.92 4.19 12.43
N THR A 24 15.16 3.87 13.46
CA THR A 24 15.07 2.54 14.07
C THR A 24 13.96 1.68 13.49
N CYS A 25 12.99 2.30 12.80
CA CYS A 25 11.73 1.68 12.38
C CYS A 25 11.91 0.49 11.44
N SER A 26 12.85 0.54 10.52
CA SER A 26 13.10 -0.53 9.55
C SER A 26 13.54 -1.82 10.25
N LEU A 27 14.49 -1.74 11.19
CA LEU A 27 14.96 -2.89 11.96
C LEU A 27 13.87 -3.39 12.94
N CYS A 28 13.22 -2.48 13.67
CA CYS A 28 12.13 -2.81 14.59
C CYS A 28 10.98 -3.54 13.88
N SER A 29 10.55 -3.03 12.74
CA SER A 29 9.49 -3.64 11.92
C SER A 29 9.90 -5.03 11.39
N ARG A 30 11.18 -5.23 11.04
CA ARG A 30 11.72 -6.52 10.59
C ARG A 30 11.74 -7.53 11.72
N LEU A 31 12.20 -7.15 12.91
CA LEU A 31 12.22 -8.00 14.11
C LEU A 31 10.79 -8.42 14.51
N ARG A 32 9.85 -7.46 14.60
CA ARG A 32 8.44 -7.75 14.89
C ARG A 32 7.86 -8.75 13.88
N ARG A 33 8.11 -8.56 12.60
CA ARG A 33 7.63 -9.47 11.56
C ARG A 33 8.21 -10.87 11.70
N GLY A 34 9.51 -10.98 12.02
CA GLY A 34 10.16 -12.25 12.29
C GLY A 34 9.52 -13.00 13.45
N ILE A 35 9.22 -12.30 14.54
CA ILE A 35 8.54 -12.87 15.71
C ILE A 35 7.15 -13.39 15.34
N ILE A 36 6.34 -12.56 14.66
CA ILE A 36 4.99 -12.96 14.22
C ILE A 36 5.04 -14.22 13.35
N TYR A 37 5.99 -14.32 12.42
CA TYR A 37 6.12 -15.48 11.54
C TYR A 37 6.56 -16.73 12.30
N ARG A 38 7.49 -16.58 13.26
CA ARG A 38 7.91 -17.68 14.13
C ARG A 38 6.75 -18.20 14.95
N VAL A 39 6.06 -17.33 15.69
CA VAL A 39 4.90 -17.71 16.52
C VAL A 39 3.78 -18.32 15.67
N ALA A 40 3.50 -17.77 14.50
CA ALA A 40 2.51 -18.35 13.58
C ALA A 40 2.88 -19.79 13.17
N SER A 41 4.16 -20.06 12.93
CA SER A 41 4.65 -21.43 12.63
C SER A 41 4.54 -22.35 13.84
N GLU A 42 4.90 -21.90 15.03
CA GLU A 42 4.82 -22.65 16.29
C GLU A 42 3.36 -23.03 16.63
N LEU A 43 2.42 -22.12 16.32
CA LEU A 43 0.99 -22.37 16.48
C LEU A 43 0.36 -23.18 15.32
N GLY A 44 1.14 -23.62 14.33
CA GLY A 44 0.66 -24.39 13.20
C GLY A 44 -0.29 -23.62 12.27
N THR A 45 -0.27 -22.28 12.31
CA THR A 45 -1.14 -21.46 11.46
C THR A 45 -0.47 -21.14 10.11
N ASN A 46 -1.26 -21.07 9.04
CA ASN A 46 -0.78 -20.73 7.71
C ASN A 46 -1.25 -19.34 7.23
N LYS A 47 -2.02 -18.63 8.06
CA LYS A 47 -2.55 -17.28 7.76
C LYS A 47 -2.27 -16.32 8.91
N ILE A 48 -1.87 -15.11 8.55
CA ILE A 48 -1.61 -14.01 9.47
C ILE A 48 -2.50 -12.83 9.06
N ALA A 49 -3.45 -12.45 9.93
CA ALA A 49 -4.29 -11.28 9.71
C ALA A 49 -3.63 -10.04 10.34
N LEU A 50 -3.47 -8.98 9.56
CA LEU A 50 -2.94 -7.69 10.00
C LEU A 50 -4.02 -6.60 9.89
N GLY A 51 -4.05 -5.69 10.87
CA GLY A 51 -5.05 -4.63 10.98
C GLY A 51 -4.84 -3.44 10.02
N HIS A 52 -4.01 -3.56 8.99
CA HIS A 52 -3.84 -2.49 8.00
C HIS A 52 -5.15 -2.20 7.26
N HIS A 53 -5.42 -0.92 7.06
CA HIS A 53 -6.65 -0.42 6.46
C HIS A 53 -6.39 0.33 5.13
N ARG A 54 -7.44 0.84 4.48
CA ARG A 54 -7.37 1.52 3.19
C ARG A 54 -6.33 2.66 3.18
N ASP A 55 -6.36 3.49 4.21
CA ASP A 55 -5.51 4.68 4.29
C ASP A 55 -4.03 4.32 4.45
N ASP A 56 -3.69 3.23 5.16
CA ASP A 56 -2.32 2.68 5.21
C ASP A 56 -1.79 2.29 3.82
N MET A 57 -2.66 1.75 2.97
CA MET A 57 -2.27 1.36 1.60
C MET A 57 -1.97 2.58 0.76
N ILE A 58 -2.79 3.62 0.85
CA ILE A 58 -2.60 4.89 0.15
C ILE A 58 -1.32 5.57 0.66
N GLU A 59 -1.14 5.70 1.97
CA GLU A 59 0.08 6.26 2.56
C GLU A 59 1.34 5.50 2.10
N THR A 60 1.27 4.18 2.04
CA THR A 60 2.38 3.35 1.56
C THR A 60 2.66 3.56 0.07
N LEU A 61 1.64 3.76 -0.76
CA LEU A 61 1.83 4.14 -2.16
C LEU A 61 2.62 5.45 -2.26
N PHE A 62 2.17 6.50 -1.57
CA PHE A 62 2.84 7.81 -1.61
C PHE A 62 4.25 7.77 -1.04
N LEU A 63 4.49 7.03 0.05
CA LEU A 63 5.85 6.79 0.56
C LEU A 63 6.76 6.16 -0.49
N ASN A 64 6.29 5.15 -1.20
CA ASN A 64 7.09 4.50 -2.25
C ASN A 64 7.27 5.41 -3.47
N MET A 65 6.27 6.20 -3.84
CA MET A 65 6.37 7.16 -4.96
C MET A 65 7.37 8.27 -4.65
N PHE A 66 7.27 8.92 -3.50
CA PHE A 66 8.06 10.10 -3.17
C PHE A 66 9.50 9.78 -2.74
N PHE A 67 9.70 8.66 -2.06
CA PHE A 67 11.00 8.30 -1.49
C PHE A 67 11.63 7.05 -2.09
N GLY A 68 10.85 6.21 -2.76
CA GLY A 68 11.31 4.96 -3.34
C GLY A 68 11.32 4.91 -4.86
N GLY A 69 10.76 5.91 -5.56
CA GLY A 69 10.63 5.91 -7.02
C GLY A 69 9.86 4.70 -7.57
N LYS A 70 8.84 4.24 -6.84
CA LYS A 70 8.09 3.02 -7.19
C LYS A 70 6.59 3.20 -6.99
N LEU A 71 5.81 2.77 -7.96
CA LEU A 71 4.36 2.58 -7.80
C LEU A 71 4.09 1.26 -7.07
N LYS A 72 4.19 1.29 -5.75
CA LYS A 72 4.05 0.11 -4.91
C LYS A 72 3.27 0.44 -3.63
N ALA A 73 2.28 -0.38 -3.31
CA ALA A 73 1.51 -0.30 -2.07
C ALA A 73 1.54 -1.64 -1.31
N MET A 74 0.62 -1.82 -0.38
CA MET A 74 0.39 -3.09 0.32
C MET A 74 -0.83 -3.79 -0.29
N PRO A 75 -0.72 -5.00 -0.85
CA PRO A 75 -1.89 -5.73 -1.33
C PRO A 75 -2.73 -6.26 -0.16
N PRO A 76 -4.06 -6.47 -0.37
CA PRO A 76 -4.94 -7.07 0.65
C PRO A 76 -4.52 -8.47 1.09
N LYS A 77 -3.84 -9.20 0.21
CA LYS A 77 -3.35 -10.56 0.45
C LYS A 77 -2.01 -10.77 -0.26
N LEU A 78 -1.09 -11.42 0.41
CA LEU A 78 0.20 -11.81 -0.19
C LEU A 78 0.76 -13.06 0.49
N VAL A 79 1.62 -13.79 -0.23
CA VAL A 79 2.44 -14.85 0.34
C VAL A 79 3.73 -14.22 0.89
N THR A 80 4.20 -14.68 2.04
CA THR A 80 5.48 -14.21 2.60
C THR A 80 6.66 -14.65 1.73
N ASP A 81 7.77 -13.90 1.75
CA ASP A 81 8.93 -14.13 0.90
C ASP A 81 9.49 -15.56 1.00
N LYS A 82 9.36 -16.22 2.17
CA LYS A 82 9.76 -17.60 2.40
C LYS A 82 8.65 -18.62 2.10
N GLY A 83 7.49 -18.20 1.61
CA GLY A 83 6.38 -19.07 1.20
C GLY A 83 5.61 -19.74 2.36
N GLY A 84 6.01 -19.52 3.62
CA GLY A 84 5.44 -20.25 4.76
C GLY A 84 4.05 -19.78 5.22
N HIS A 85 3.68 -18.53 4.94
CA HIS A 85 2.43 -17.96 5.43
C HIS A 85 1.75 -17.07 4.40
N ILE A 86 0.44 -16.96 4.51
CA ILE A 86 -0.36 -16.00 3.77
C ILE A 86 -0.70 -14.83 4.72
N VAL A 87 -0.25 -13.64 4.38
CA VAL A 87 -0.67 -12.41 5.06
C VAL A 87 -1.95 -11.91 4.43
N ILE A 88 -2.96 -11.63 5.25
CA ILE A 88 -4.23 -11.02 4.84
C ILE A 88 -4.46 -9.70 5.60
N ARG A 89 -5.19 -8.77 4.99
CA ARG A 89 -5.56 -7.48 5.56
C ARG A 89 -7.08 -7.32 5.48
N PRO A 90 -7.83 -7.84 6.45
CA PRO A 90 -9.30 -7.84 6.40
C PRO A 90 -9.90 -6.43 6.30
N LEU A 91 -9.21 -5.42 6.84
CA LEU A 91 -9.66 -4.03 6.84
C LEU A 91 -9.17 -3.23 5.61
N ALA A 92 -8.61 -3.89 4.60
CA ALA A 92 -8.00 -3.26 3.42
C ALA A 92 -8.90 -2.25 2.70
N TYR A 93 -10.20 -2.43 2.75
CA TYR A 93 -11.21 -1.58 2.09
C TYR A 93 -11.92 -0.62 3.06
N CYS A 94 -11.61 -0.68 4.36
CA CYS A 94 -12.21 0.17 5.37
C CYS A 94 -11.43 1.47 5.52
N ALA A 95 -12.14 2.60 5.57
CA ALA A 95 -11.53 3.89 5.84
C ALA A 95 -11.10 4.01 7.31
N GLU A 96 -9.93 4.60 7.59
CA GLU A 96 -9.43 4.81 8.95
C GLU A 96 -10.45 5.55 9.83
N LYS A 97 -11.13 6.57 9.28
CA LYS A 97 -12.15 7.34 10.01
C LYS A 97 -13.30 6.49 10.54
N ASP A 98 -13.71 5.47 9.77
CA ASP A 98 -14.80 4.58 10.16
C ASP A 98 -14.34 3.58 11.22
N ILE A 99 -13.13 3.05 11.09
CA ILE A 99 -12.50 2.19 12.10
C ILE A 99 -12.32 2.95 13.41
N ALA A 100 -11.82 4.18 13.36
CA ALA A 100 -11.63 5.02 14.54
C ALA A 100 -12.95 5.39 15.21
N ARG A 101 -14.01 5.62 14.44
CA ARG A 101 -15.36 5.83 14.97
C ARG A 101 -15.86 4.58 15.69
N TYR A 102 -15.75 3.43 15.07
CA TYR A 102 -16.14 2.14 15.65
C TYR A 102 -15.38 1.85 16.93
N ALA A 103 -14.04 2.01 16.92
CA ALA A 103 -13.20 1.78 18.10
C ALA A 103 -13.58 2.68 19.29
N ARG A 104 -13.92 3.96 19.04
CA ARG A 104 -14.43 4.86 20.09
C ARG A 104 -15.78 4.40 20.64
N THR A 105 -16.71 4.01 19.76
CA THR A 105 -18.05 3.52 20.18
C THR A 105 -17.95 2.24 21.03
N MET A 106 -16.97 1.39 20.72
CA MET A 106 -16.74 0.14 21.44
C MET A 106 -15.78 0.28 22.62
N GLU A 107 -15.30 1.49 22.89
CA GLU A 107 -14.37 1.81 24.00
C GLU A 107 -13.13 0.91 24.01
N PHE A 108 -12.55 0.62 22.83
CA PHE A 108 -11.35 -0.21 22.76
C PHE A 108 -10.17 0.46 23.47
N PRO A 109 -9.42 -0.27 24.32
CA PRO A 109 -8.25 0.26 25.02
C PRO A 109 -7.08 0.46 24.05
N ILE A 110 -7.12 1.54 23.26
CA ILE A 110 -6.08 1.84 22.28
C ILE A 110 -4.88 2.48 22.97
N ILE A 111 -3.72 1.85 22.84
CA ILE A 111 -2.45 2.39 23.32
C ILE A 111 -1.95 3.45 22.35
N PRO A 112 -1.68 4.69 22.78
CA PRO A 112 -1.17 5.73 21.90
C PRO A 112 0.24 5.39 21.39
N CYS A 113 0.47 5.56 20.09
CA CYS A 113 1.76 5.27 19.45
C CYS A 113 2.68 6.52 19.51
N ASN A 114 3.26 6.79 20.69
CA ASN A 114 4.19 7.91 20.90
C ASN A 114 5.54 7.47 21.49
N LEU A 115 5.81 6.16 21.51
CA LEU A 115 6.91 5.59 22.30
C LEU A 115 8.28 5.64 21.64
N CYS A 116 8.41 5.79 20.33
CA CYS A 116 9.71 5.64 19.66
C CYS A 116 10.29 6.87 18.97
N GLY A 117 9.56 7.98 18.82
CA GLY A 117 10.07 9.26 18.27
C GLY A 117 10.77 9.17 16.90
N ALA A 118 10.52 8.11 16.13
CA ALA A 118 11.31 7.79 14.95
C ALA A 118 10.91 8.62 13.71
N GLN A 119 11.90 9.02 12.90
CA GLN A 119 11.73 9.88 11.72
C GLN A 119 10.83 9.29 10.60
N GLU A 120 10.71 7.97 10.49
CA GLU A 120 9.77 7.37 9.51
C GLU A 120 8.31 7.70 9.84
N ASN A 121 7.98 7.86 11.12
CA ASN A 121 6.67 8.34 11.52
C ASN A 121 6.44 9.78 11.04
N LEU A 122 7.48 10.61 10.96
CA LEU A 122 7.37 11.97 10.44
C LEU A 122 6.99 11.98 8.95
N GLN A 123 7.63 11.16 8.11
CA GLN A 123 7.30 11.10 6.68
C GLN A 123 5.89 10.57 6.44
N ARG A 124 5.51 9.52 7.16
CA ARG A 124 4.13 9.00 7.10
C ARG A 124 3.13 10.04 7.60
N GLN A 125 3.45 10.75 8.67
CA GLN A 125 2.62 11.82 9.20
C GLN A 125 2.45 12.95 8.19
N ASN A 126 3.52 13.39 7.54
CA ASN A 126 3.46 14.43 6.50
C ASN A 126 2.56 14.00 5.34
N ILE A 127 2.66 12.75 4.89
CA ILE A 127 1.77 12.21 3.84
C ILE A 127 0.31 12.18 4.33
N LYS A 128 0.08 11.73 5.55
CA LYS A 128 -1.28 11.72 6.14
C LYS A 128 -1.88 13.12 6.22
N GLU A 129 -1.10 14.10 6.62
CA GLU A 129 -1.53 15.52 6.66
C GLU A 129 -1.84 16.06 5.27
N MET A 130 -1.00 15.79 4.29
CA MET A 130 -1.23 16.14 2.88
C MET A 130 -2.53 15.51 2.35
N LEU A 131 -2.73 14.21 2.54
CA LEU A 131 -3.93 13.51 2.11
C LEU A 131 -5.19 14.03 2.83
N THR A 132 -5.07 14.36 4.10
CA THR A 132 -6.17 14.94 4.89
C THR A 132 -6.53 16.34 4.37
N ALA A 133 -5.53 17.16 4.03
CA ALA A 133 -5.76 18.47 3.43
C ALA A 133 -6.46 18.35 2.08
N TRP A 134 -6.00 17.44 1.21
CA TRP A 134 -6.63 17.18 -0.08
C TRP A 134 -8.08 16.67 0.05
N GLU A 135 -8.34 15.75 0.97
CA GLU A 135 -9.69 15.24 1.20
C GLU A 135 -10.65 16.34 1.70
N ARG A 136 -10.14 17.30 2.49
CA ARG A 136 -10.93 18.45 2.97
C ARG A 136 -11.24 19.45 1.85
N GLU A 137 -10.25 19.74 0.98
CA GLU A 137 -10.40 20.66 -0.14
C GLU A 137 -11.20 20.02 -1.29
N TYR A 138 -10.97 18.75 -1.55
CA TYR A 138 -11.64 17.99 -2.60
C TYR A 138 -12.22 16.68 -2.03
N PRO A 139 -13.43 16.71 -1.47
CA PRO A 139 -14.05 15.53 -0.85
C PRO A 139 -14.13 14.33 -1.81
N GLY A 140 -13.80 13.15 -1.32
CA GLY A 140 -13.77 11.90 -2.11
C GLY A 140 -12.44 11.61 -2.78
N ARG A 141 -11.44 12.49 -2.68
CA ARG A 141 -10.14 12.32 -3.34
C ARG A 141 -9.40 11.07 -2.85
N THR A 142 -9.45 10.79 -1.56
CA THR A 142 -8.85 9.58 -0.98
C THR A 142 -9.46 8.31 -1.59
N GLN A 143 -10.78 8.28 -1.79
CA GLN A 143 -11.44 7.15 -2.43
C GLN A 143 -11.06 7.03 -3.90
N THR A 144 -10.94 8.13 -4.62
CA THR A 144 -10.50 8.15 -6.03
C THR A 144 -9.08 7.58 -6.17
N ILE A 145 -8.14 7.99 -5.30
CA ILE A 145 -6.78 7.43 -5.27
C ILE A 145 -6.81 5.92 -5.04
N PHE A 146 -7.60 5.47 -4.07
CA PHE A 146 -7.72 4.04 -3.79
C PHE A 146 -8.31 3.26 -4.97
N THR A 147 -9.28 3.84 -5.66
CA THR A 147 -9.86 3.26 -6.88
C THR A 147 -8.82 3.19 -8.00
N ALA A 148 -8.02 4.23 -8.19
CA ALA A 148 -6.94 4.26 -9.18
C ALA A 148 -5.90 3.15 -8.95
N MET A 149 -5.61 2.80 -7.70
CA MET A 149 -4.72 1.67 -7.36
C MET A 149 -5.25 0.30 -7.83
N GLN A 150 -6.55 0.20 -8.09
CA GLN A 150 -7.22 -1.02 -8.57
C GLN A 150 -7.47 -0.99 -10.09
N ASN A 151 -7.22 0.16 -10.75
CA ASN A 151 -7.47 0.40 -12.16
C ASN A 151 -6.20 0.93 -12.81
N ILE A 152 -5.27 0.03 -13.08
CA ILE A 152 -4.00 0.37 -13.73
C ILE A 152 -4.14 0.16 -15.23
N ALA A 153 -3.72 1.15 -16.03
CA ALA A 153 -3.58 1.03 -17.48
C ALA A 153 -2.10 0.81 -17.84
N PRO A 154 -1.62 -0.44 -17.93
CA PRO A 154 -0.19 -0.75 -18.15
C PRO A 154 0.37 -0.11 -19.41
N SER A 155 -0.42 -0.04 -20.48
CA SER A 155 -0.03 0.57 -21.77
C SER A 155 0.22 2.08 -21.69
N HIS A 156 -0.17 2.73 -20.61
CA HIS A 156 0.03 4.16 -20.36
C HIS A 156 1.07 4.45 -19.28
N LEU A 157 1.81 3.41 -18.84
CA LEU A 157 2.92 3.52 -17.91
C LEU A 157 4.25 3.28 -18.63
N LEU A 158 5.35 3.73 -18.01
CA LEU A 158 6.70 3.67 -18.60
C LEU A 158 7.47 2.40 -18.25
N ASP A 159 6.84 1.40 -17.62
CA ASP A 159 7.49 0.12 -17.28
C ASP A 159 7.36 -0.86 -18.45
N ASP A 160 8.45 -1.06 -19.18
CA ASP A 160 8.53 -1.95 -20.34
C ASP A 160 8.33 -3.45 -19.99
N LYS A 161 8.39 -3.81 -18.70
CA LYS A 161 8.04 -5.17 -18.23
C LYS A 161 6.53 -5.38 -18.11
N LEU A 162 5.77 -4.28 -17.92
CA LEU A 162 4.31 -4.32 -17.87
C LEU A 162 3.68 -4.20 -19.25
N PHE A 163 4.32 -3.40 -20.14
CA PHE A 163 3.86 -3.18 -21.51
C PHE A 163 5.05 -2.88 -22.39
N ASP A 164 5.27 -3.70 -23.43
CA ASP A 164 6.40 -3.59 -24.34
C ASP A 164 6.16 -2.52 -25.42
N PHE A 165 6.16 -1.25 -25.01
CA PHE A 165 5.99 -0.12 -25.92
C PHE A 165 7.17 0.10 -26.88
N LYS A 166 8.33 -0.53 -26.64
CA LYS A 166 9.52 -0.40 -27.49
C LYS A 166 9.41 -1.20 -28.77
N ASN A 167 8.64 -2.30 -28.76
CA ASN A 167 8.49 -3.22 -29.88
C ASN A 167 7.10 -3.16 -30.53
N ILE A 168 6.35 -2.07 -30.34
CA ILE A 168 5.05 -1.87 -31.00
C ILE A 168 5.26 -1.76 -32.50
N GLN A 169 4.53 -2.59 -33.28
CA GLN A 169 4.53 -2.55 -34.74
C GLN A 169 3.10 -2.35 -35.24
N ILE A 170 2.96 -1.59 -36.33
CA ILE A 170 1.69 -1.44 -37.04
C ILE A 170 1.60 -2.61 -38.02
N VAL A 171 0.60 -3.47 -37.86
CA VAL A 171 0.26 -4.51 -38.81
C VAL A 171 -1.09 -4.13 -39.43
N GLU A 172 -1.12 -3.80 -40.70
CA GLU A 172 -2.31 -3.47 -41.52
C GLU A 172 -3.65 -3.33 -40.80
N ASN A 173 -3.89 -2.20 -40.12
CA ASN A 173 -5.09 -1.84 -39.34
C ASN A 173 -5.25 -2.45 -37.93
N GLU A 174 -4.26 -3.21 -37.43
CA GLU A 174 -4.24 -3.65 -36.03
C GLU A 174 -2.90 -3.33 -35.38
N VAL A 175 -2.93 -2.83 -34.14
CA VAL A 175 -1.73 -2.68 -33.30
C VAL A 175 -1.47 -4.01 -32.62
N SER A 176 -0.42 -4.74 -33.04
CA SER A 176 0.01 -5.95 -32.37
C SER A 176 1.18 -5.68 -31.44
N VAL A 177 1.09 -6.20 -30.21
CA VAL A 177 2.18 -6.18 -29.23
C VAL A 177 2.76 -7.58 -29.14
N GLN A 178 3.99 -7.75 -29.64
CA GLN A 178 4.73 -9.00 -29.41
C GLN A 178 5.37 -8.96 -28.01
N GLY A 179 4.66 -9.43 -27.02
CA GLY A 179 5.15 -9.60 -25.65
C GLY A 179 4.29 -10.60 -24.89
N ASN A 180 4.89 -11.33 -23.96
CA ASN A 180 4.35 -12.50 -23.23
C ASN A 180 3.16 -12.19 -22.28
N LEU A 181 2.36 -11.18 -22.53
CA LEU A 181 1.07 -10.97 -21.86
C LEU A 181 -0.03 -11.11 -22.90
N GLN A 182 -0.71 -12.25 -22.90
CA GLN A 182 -2.02 -12.36 -23.51
C GLN A 182 -3.02 -11.53 -22.70
N VAL A 183 -3.06 -10.23 -22.97
CA VAL A 183 -4.16 -9.39 -22.55
C VAL A 183 -5.12 -9.35 -23.73
N SER A 184 -6.16 -10.19 -23.68
CA SER A 184 -7.25 -10.09 -24.66
C SER A 184 -8.02 -8.80 -24.39
N TRP A 185 -7.69 -7.75 -25.14
CA TRP A 185 -8.45 -6.51 -25.14
C TRP A 185 -9.67 -6.67 -26.07
N ASN A 186 -10.79 -7.11 -25.52
CA ASN A 186 -12.10 -6.88 -26.13
C ASN A 186 -12.52 -5.43 -25.84
N ASN A 187 -11.75 -4.46 -26.32
CA ASN A 187 -12.21 -3.08 -26.35
C ASN A 187 -12.81 -2.78 -27.71
N LYS A 188 -14.12 -2.92 -27.83
CA LYS A 188 -14.88 -2.04 -28.72
C LYS A 188 -14.66 -0.61 -28.16
N ILE A 189 -13.79 0.16 -28.82
CA ILE A 189 -13.79 1.62 -28.68
C ILE A 189 -15.18 2.05 -29.13
N THR A 190 -16.08 2.35 -28.21
CA THR A 190 -17.30 3.07 -28.51
C THR A 190 -16.88 4.50 -28.83
N GLU A 191 -17.34 5.03 -29.95
CA GLU A 191 -17.18 6.44 -30.33
C GLU A 191 -17.72 7.31 -29.16
N GLY A 192 -16.83 7.77 -28.29
CA GLY A 192 -17.17 8.52 -27.08
C GLY A 192 -16.00 8.74 -26.13
N ASP A 193 -14.94 7.92 -26.20
CA ASP A 193 -13.70 8.16 -25.45
C ASP A 193 -12.83 9.17 -26.22
N THR A 194 -13.29 10.42 -26.21
CA THR A 194 -12.46 11.56 -26.60
C THR A 194 -11.31 11.68 -25.61
N ALA A 195 -10.11 11.85 -26.16
CA ALA A 195 -8.90 12.16 -25.42
C ALA A 195 -9.19 13.16 -24.29
N PHE A 196 -8.68 12.87 -23.10
CA PHE A 196 -8.80 13.74 -21.93
C PHE A 196 -8.30 15.12 -22.30
N ASP A 197 -9.23 16.07 -22.47
CA ASP A 197 -8.91 17.44 -22.82
C ASP A 197 -8.32 18.14 -21.60
N TYR A 198 -7.00 18.35 -21.64
CA TYR A 198 -6.23 19.02 -20.58
C TYR A 198 -6.65 20.48 -20.37
N GLN A 199 -7.49 21.05 -21.25
CA GLN A 199 -7.91 22.44 -21.18
C GLN A 199 -9.11 22.70 -20.26
N SER A 200 -9.81 21.64 -19.80
CA SER A 200 -10.99 21.79 -18.92
C SER A 200 -10.65 21.87 -17.43
N VAL A 201 -9.39 21.79 -17.01
CA VAL A 201 -9.00 21.77 -15.58
C VAL A 201 -8.49 23.13 -15.09
N THR A 202 -8.44 24.16 -15.95
CA THR A 202 -7.86 25.46 -15.57
C THR A 202 -8.86 26.60 -15.42
N ASN A 203 -10.17 26.35 -15.42
CA ASN A 203 -11.17 27.39 -15.14
C ASN A 203 -12.28 26.80 -14.25
N ASP A 204 -12.09 26.93 -12.94
CA ASP A 204 -13.09 27.38 -11.94
C ASP A 204 -12.42 27.56 -10.57
#